data_2437fb4ebb1ea6b201099a938ad73e4c
#
_entry.id   2437fb4ebb1ea6b201099a938ad73e4c
#
_cell.length_a   1.000
_cell.length_b   1.000
_cell.length_c   1.000
_cell.angle_alpha   90.00
_cell.angle_beta   90.00
_cell.angle_gamma   90.00
#
_symmetry.space_group_name_H-M   'P 1'
#
loop_
_entity.id
_entity.type
_entity.pdbx_description
1 polymer ?
#
loop_
_entity_poly.entity_id
_entity_poly.type
_entity_poly.pdbx_seq_one_letter_code
_entity_poly.pdbx_strand_id
1 'polypeptide(L)'
;MSYVDEVFDLVVAKNPAQPEFHQAVKEVLESLRVVIEANEEKYRKDALLERLVTPERQLLFRVPWVDDKGQVQVNNGFRVQFNSAIGPYKGGLRLHPSVNLGIIKFLGFEQIFKNSLTGLPIGGGKGGSDFDPKGKSDREVMAFCQSFITELHKYIGADTDVPAGDIGTGAREIGFMYGQYKRLTGL
;
A
#
# COMPACT_ATOMS: atom_id res chain seq x y z
N MET A 1 -7.69 15.02 27.21
CA MET A 1 -7.77 14.50 25.83
C MET A 1 -7.63 12.99 25.92
N SER A 2 -8.43 12.20 25.25
CA SER A 2 -8.32 10.75 25.31
C SER A 2 -7.10 10.26 24.50
N TYR A 3 -6.64 9.05 24.74
CA TYR A 3 -5.53 8.46 23.98
C TYR A 3 -5.82 8.40 22.47
N VAL A 4 -7.07 8.12 22.11
CA VAL A 4 -7.52 8.14 20.71
C VAL A 4 -7.35 9.52 20.08
N ASP A 5 -7.78 10.58 20.78
CA ASP A 5 -7.68 11.96 20.27
C ASP A 5 -6.22 12.40 20.11
N GLU A 6 -5.38 12.10 21.11
CA GLU A 6 -3.94 12.44 21.06
C GLU A 6 -3.24 11.79 19.87
N VAL A 7 -3.52 10.50 19.61
CA VAL A 7 -2.91 9.79 18.49
C VAL A 7 -3.45 10.31 17.16
N PHE A 8 -4.74 10.64 17.06
CA PHE A 8 -5.28 11.26 15.87
C PHE A 8 -4.63 12.62 15.56
N ASP A 9 -4.49 13.49 16.55
CA ASP A 9 -3.81 14.78 16.40
C ASP A 9 -2.35 14.61 15.95
N LEU A 10 -1.66 13.59 16.49
CA LEU A 10 -0.31 13.23 16.07
C LEU A 10 -0.26 12.80 14.59
N VAL A 11 -1.24 12.02 14.13
CA VAL A 11 -1.34 11.61 12.72
C VAL A 11 -1.51 12.81 11.81
N VAL A 12 -2.41 13.73 12.14
CA VAL A 12 -2.62 14.96 11.36
C VAL A 12 -1.35 15.79 11.28
N ALA A 13 -0.66 15.98 12.41
CA ALA A 13 0.57 16.77 12.47
C ALA A 13 1.71 16.16 11.68
N LYS A 14 1.87 14.83 11.72
CA LYS A 14 2.98 14.10 11.04
C LYS A 14 2.72 13.83 9.55
N ASN A 15 1.50 13.95 9.08
CA ASN A 15 1.12 13.61 7.71
C ASN A 15 0.40 14.80 7.02
N PRO A 16 1.05 15.95 6.86
CA PRO A 16 0.41 17.10 6.23
C PRO A 16 -0.01 16.78 4.80
N ALA A 17 -1.10 17.38 4.34
CA ALA A 17 -1.64 17.21 2.98
C ALA A 17 -2.06 15.76 2.60
N GLN A 18 -2.48 14.96 3.58
CA GLN A 18 -2.99 13.59 3.36
C GLN A 18 -4.42 13.43 3.91
N PRO A 19 -5.42 14.16 3.39
CA PRO A 19 -6.77 14.20 3.97
C PRO A 19 -7.47 12.84 3.96
N GLU A 20 -7.27 12.02 2.93
CA GLU A 20 -7.86 10.67 2.85
C GLU A 20 -7.31 9.76 3.96
N PHE A 21 -6.01 9.86 4.25
CA PHE A 21 -5.40 9.12 5.35
C PHE A 21 -5.91 9.60 6.71
N HIS A 22 -6.04 10.93 6.91
CA HIS A 22 -6.61 11.47 8.14
C HIS A 22 -8.04 10.97 8.37
N GLN A 23 -8.87 10.98 7.33
CA GLN A 23 -10.26 10.51 7.45
C GLN A 23 -10.32 9.02 7.80
N ALA A 24 -9.57 8.17 7.09
CA ALA A 24 -9.55 6.74 7.36
C ALA A 24 -9.09 6.43 8.78
N VAL A 25 -8.02 7.09 9.26
CA VAL A 25 -7.54 6.93 10.64
C VAL A 25 -8.61 7.36 11.64
N LYS A 26 -9.25 8.52 11.42
CA LYS A 26 -10.31 9.00 12.31
C LYS A 26 -11.44 7.99 12.44
N GLU A 27 -11.96 7.50 11.34
CA GLU A 27 -13.08 6.55 11.32
C GLU A 27 -12.74 5.25 12.06
N VAL A 28 -11.55 4.72 11.84
CA VAL A 28 -11.11 3.48 12.49
C VAL A 28 -10.86 3.71 13.98
N LEU A 29 -10.13 4.75 14.37
CA LEU A 29 -9.83 5.03 15.77
C LEU A 29 -11.11 5.30 16.58
N GLU A 30 -12.09 6.02 16.00
CA GLU A 30 -13.40 6.23 16.64
C GLU A 30 -14.15 4.91 16.83
N SER A 31 -14.12 4.01 15.86
CA SER A 31 -14.75 2.68 15.98
C SER A 31 -14.10 1.81 17.05
N LEU A 32 -12.82 2.01 17.34
CA LEU A 32 -12.06 1.28 18.35
C LEU A 32 -12.14 1.93 19.73
N ARG A 33 -12.63 3.16 19.84
CA ARG A 33 -12.60 3.97 21.07
C ARG A 33 -13.10 3.21 22.31
N VAL A 34 -14.24 2.55 22.22
CA VAL A 34 -14.84 1.81 23.36
C VAL A 34 -13.89 0.73 23.89
N VAL A 35 -13.22 0.01 23.01
CA VAL A 35 -12.27 -1.05 23.37
C VAL A 35 -10.99 -0.45 23.96
N ILE A 36 -10.50 0.62 23.36
CA ILE A 36 -9.27 1.28 23.78
C ILE A 36 -9.43 1.91 25.15
N GLU A 37 -10.51 2.67 25.38
CA GLU A 37 -10.76 3.34 26.67
C GLU A 37 -10.99 2.35 27.82
N ALA A 38 -11.54 1.17 27.53
CA ALA A 38 -11.71 0.12 28.56
C ALA A 38 -10.38 -0.42 29.11
N ASN A 39 -9.26 -0.26 28.39
CA ASN A 39 -7.93 -0.73 28.79
C ASN A 39 -6.83 0.28 28.38
N GLU A 40 -7.11 1.57 28.50
CA GLU A 40 -6.27 2.66 27.99
C GLU A 40 -4.83 2.58 28.51
N GLU A 41 -4.63 2.37 29.80
CA GLU A 41 -3.30 2.30 30.41
C GLU A 41 -2.40 1.25 29.74
N LYS A 42 -2.95 0.06 29.51
CA LYS A 42 -2.24 -1.05 28.84
C LYS A 42 -1.87 -0.68 27.41
N TYR A 43 -2.83 -0.21 26.64
CA TYR A 43 -2.63 0.07 25.21
C TYR A 43 -1.71 1.28 24.99
N ARG A 44 -1.77 2.26 25.87
CA ARG A 44 -0.86 3.42 25.87
C ARG A 44 0.58 2.99 26.21
N LYS A 45 0.76 2.13 27.21
CA LYS A 45 2.07 1.57 27.57
C LYS A 45 2.71 0.79 26.41
N ASP A 46 1.91 0.08 25.67
CA ASP A 46 2.35 -0.71 24.51
C ASP A 46 2.48 0.11 23.21
N ALA A 47 2.16 1.42 23.23
CA ALA A 47 2.06 2.31 22.07
C ALA A 47 1.25 1.67 20.93
N LEU A 48 0.12 1.04 21.27
CA LEU A 48 -0.65 0.23 20.32
C LEU A 48 -1.17 1.07 19.16
N LEU A 49 -1.79 2.21 19.43
CA LEU A 49 -2.39 3.06 18.40
C LEU A 49 -1.32 3.70 17.51
N GLU A 50 -0.22 4.17 18.07
CA GLU A 50 0.90 4.73 17.31
C GLU A 50 1.47 3.71 16.32
N ARG A 51 1.59 2.44 16.72
CA ARG A 51 2.05 1.35 15.83
C ARG A 51 1.01 0.99 14.77
N LEU A 52 -0.28 1.08 15.09
CA LEU A 52 -1.34 0.83 14.11
C LEU A 52 -1.43 1.90 13.03
N VAL A 53 -1.17 3.17 13.37
CA VAL A 53 -1.29 4.28 12.41
C VAL A 53 0.01 4.63 11.69
N THR A 54 1.13 3.98 12.06
CA THR A 54 2.43 4.21 11.44
C THR A 54 2.81 3.01 10.57
N PRO A 55 2.96 3.18 9.24
CA PRO A 55 3.39 2.08 8.40
C PRO A 55 4.81 1.61 8.75
N GLU A 56 5.05 0.31 8.68
CA GLU A 56 6.37 -0.28 8.93
C GLU A 56 7.39 0.14 7.88
N ARG A 57 6.95 0.27 6.59
CA ARG A 57 7.81 0.71 5.50
C ARG A 57 7.01 1.37 4.39
N GLN A 58 7.57 2.43 3.81
CA GLN A 58 7.04 3.09 2.62
C GLN A 58 8.13 3.10 1.55
N LEU A 59 7.80 2.59 0.37
CA LEU A 59 8.67 2.58 -0.79
C LEU A 59 8.13 3.55 -1.82
N LEU A 60 8.97 4.45 -2.29
CA LEU A 60 8.73 5.35 -3.40
C LEU A 60 9.86 5.17 -4.40
N PHE A 61 9.53 4.87 -5.65
CA PHE A 61 10.52 4.61 -6.68
C PHE A 61 10.07 5.11 -8.05
N ARG A 62 11.05 5.41 -8.88
CA ARG A 62 10.85 5.86 -10.25
C ARG A 62 10.62 4.65 -11.17
N VAL A 63 9.64 4.78 -12.09
CA VAL A 63 9.28 3.75 -13.07
C VAL A 63 9.42 4.34 -14.48
N PRO A 64 10.61 4.27 -15.11
CA PRO A 64 10.78 4.67 -16.50
C PRO A 64 10.34 3.55 -17.44
N TRP A 65 9.64 3.90 -18.52
CA TRP A 65 9.20 2.94 -19.54
C TRP A 65 9.16 3.63 -20.91
N VAL A 66 9.16 2.86 -22.00
CA VAL A 66 9.18 3.40 -23.35
C VAL A 66 7.83 3.21 -24.00
N ASP A 67 7.25 4.31 -24.53
CA ASP A 67 5.98 4.29 -25.23
C ASP A 67 6.09 3.77 -26.67
N ASP A 68 4.94 3.68 -27.35
CA ASP A 68 4.88 3.19 -28.73
C ASP A 68 5.59 4.10 -29.75
N LYS A 69 5.85 5.35 -29.37
CA LYS A 69 6.60 6.31 -30.19
C LYS A 69 8.11 6.27 -29.94
N GLY A 70 8.57 5.37 -29.04
CA GLY A 70 9.97 5.27 -28.67
C GLY A 70 10.43 6.33 -27.65
N GLN A 71 9.49 7.05 -27.02
CA GLN A 71 9.81 8.06 -26.02
C GLN A 71 9.81 7.48 -24.62
N VAL A 72 10.77 7.92 -23.78
CA VAL A 72 10.82 7.54 -22.38
C VAL A 72 9.77 8.31 -21.59
N GLN A 73 8.91 7.58 -20.93
CA GLN A 73 7.94 8.08 -19.97
C GLN A 73 8.41 7.74 -18.55
N VAL A 74 7.98 8.53 -17.56
CA VAL A 74 8.35 8.31 -16.15
C VAL A 74 7.12 8.42 -15.27
N ASN A 75 6.86 7.38 -14.50
CA ASN A 75 5.83 7.35 -13.47
C ASN A 75 6.44 7.12 -12.09
N ASN A 76 5.66 7.37 -11.04
CA ASN A 76 6.02 7.05 -9.66
C ASN A 76 5.42 5.70 -9.29
N GLY A 77 6.22 4.84 -8.68
CA GLY A 77 5.78 3.59 -8.08
C GLY A 77 5.74 3.72 -6.55
N PHE A 78 4.75 3.10 -5.94
CA PHE A 78 4.52 3.12 -4.49
C PHE A 78 4.27 1.72 -3.96
N ARG A 79 4.84 1.38 -2.79
CA ARG A 79 4.43 0.24 -1.97
C ARG A 79 4.50 0.63 -0.50
N VAL A 80 3.37 0.53 0.19
CA VAL A 80 3.29 0.72 1.64
C VAL A 80 3.10 -0.64 2.27
N GLN A 81 4.13 -1.11 2.96
CA GLN A 81 4.12 -2.29 3.82
C GLN A 81 3.68 -1.81 5.19
N PHE A 82 2.38 -1.90 5.45
CA PHE A 82 1.81 -1.15 6.56
C PHE A 82 1.97 -1.86 7.89
N ASN A 83 1.58 -3.13 7.97
CA ASN A 83 1.64 -3.89 9.20
C ASN A 83 1.76 -5.40 8.93
N SER A 84 2.72 -6.05 9.55
CA SER A 84 3.01 -7.49 9.42
C SER A 84 2.78 -8.27 10.71
N ALA A 85 2.11 -7.69 11.70
CA ALA A 85 1.95 -8.31 13.04
C ALA A 85 1.26 -9.69 12.99
N ILE A 86 0.37 -9.92 12.02
CA ILE A 86 -0.38 -11.17 11.89
C ILE A 86 0.03 -12.01 10.65
N GLY A 87 1.01 -11.56 9.89
CA GLY A 87 1.52 -12.30 8.72
C GLY A 87 2.09 -11.40 7.63
N PRO A 88 2.51 -11.98 6.49
CA PRO A 88 3.05 -11.24 5.35
C PRO A 88 2.12 -10.11 4.92
N TYR A 89 2.70 -9.01 4.44
CA TYR A 89 1.91 -7.93 3.84
C TYR A 89 1.12 -8.46 2.65
N LYS A 90 -0.15 -8.08 2.55
CA LYS A 90 -1.03 -8.48 1.47
C LYS A 90 -1.91 -7.30 1.06
N GLY A 91 -1.95 -7.01 -0.23
CA GLY A 91 -2.84 -5.98 -0.77
C GLY A 91 -2.57 -5.64 -2.23
N GLY A 92 -3.56 -5.02 -2.87
CA GLY A 92 -3.58 -4.74 -4.30
C GLY A 92 -2.58 -3.67 -4.74
N LEU A 93 -2.37 -3.63 -6.05
CA LEU A 93 -1.65 -2.58 -6.76
C LEU A 93 -2.67 -1.75 -7.57
N ARG A 94 -2.81 -0.47 -7.27
CA ARG A 94 -3.69 0.44 -7.99
C ARG A 94 -2.94 1.19 -9.08
N LEU A 95 -3.41 1.11 -10.33
CA LEU A 95 -2.88 1.88 -11.45
C LEU A 95 -3.93 2.91 -11.88
N HIS A 96 -3.71 4.16 -11.49
CA HIS A 96 -4.63 5.25 -11.77
C HIS A 96 -3.92 6.61 -11.62
N PRO A 97 -4.22 7.61 -12.48
CA PRO A 97 -3.55 8.92 -12.43
C PRO A 97 -3.64 9.67 -11.09
N SER A 98 -4.68 9.38 -10.28
CA SER A 98 -4.85 10.00 -8.96
C SER A 98 -3.96 9.41 -7.87
N VAL A 99 -3.24 8.31 -8.15
CA VAL A 99 -2.41 7.63 -7.15
C VAL A 99 -1.25 8.52 -6.71
N ASN A 100 -1.12 8.65 -5.39
CA ASN A 100 0.00 9.28 -4.71
C ASN A 100 0.28 8.54 -3.40
N LEU A 101 1.33 8.92 -2.69
CA LEU A 101 1.72 8.22 -1.46
C LEU A 101 0.62 8.28 -0.38
N GLY A 102 -0.08 9.41 -0.23
CA GLY A 102 -1.17 9.56 0.74
C GLY A 102 -2.34 8.61 0.47
N ILE A 103 -2.73 8.48 -0.82
CA ILE A 103 -3.76 7.53 -1.27
C ILE A 103 -3.34 6.08 -0.96
N ILE A 104 -2.12 5.70 -1.31
CA ILE A 104 -1.63 4.34 -1.04
C ILE A 104 -1.50 4.08 0.46
N LYS A 105 -1.11 5.09 1.25
CA LYS A 105 -1.04 4.97 2.71
C LYS A 105 -2.41 4.72 3.32
N PHE A 106 -3.44 5.50 2.94
CA PHE A 106 -4.77 5.27 3.50
C PHE A 106 -5.33 3.89 3.12
N LEU A 107 -5.14 3.49 1.87
CA LEU A 107 -5.57 2.16 1.41
C LEU A 107 -4.83 1.02 2.13
N GLY A 108 -3.54 1.21 2.40
CA GLY A 108 -2.74 0.26 3.18
C GLY A 108 -3.20 0.15 4.63
N PHE A 109 -3.57 1.27 5.25
CA PHE A 109 -4.14 1.32 6.59
C PHE A 109 -5.46 0.55 6.67
N GLU A 110 -6.40 0.82 5.77
CA GLU A 110 -7.66 0.08 5.70
C GLU A 110 -7.45 -1.42 5.44
N GLN A 111 -6.45 -1.76 4.63
CA GLN A 111 -6.13 -3.15 4.30
C GLN A 111 -5.74 -3.99 5.52
N ILE A 112 -5.13 -3.39 6.55
CA ILE A 112 -4.80 -4.08 7.81
C ILE A 112 -6.06 -4.69 8.42
N PHE A 113 -7.09 -3.86 8.57
CA PHE A 113 -8.34 -4.26 9.24
C PHE A 113 -9.15 -5.21 8.37
N LYS A 114 -9.22 -4.95 7.08
CA LYS A 114 -9.86 -5.85 6.12
C LYS A 114 -9.27 -7.26 6.20
N ASN A 115 -7.95 -7.39 6.21
CA ASN A 115 -7.27 -8.67 6.27
C ASN A 115 -7.43 -9.34 7.65
N SER A 116 -7.36 -8.58 8.75
CA SER A 116 -7.54 -9.12 10.10
C SER A 116 -8.92 -9.76 10.30
N LEU A 117 -9.95 -9.21 9.68
CA LEU A 117 -11.32 -9.73 9.77
C LEU A 117 -11.53 -11.06 8.99
N THR A 118 -10.58 -11.46 8.15
CA THR A 118 -10.65 -12.75 7.45
C THR A 118 -10.30 -13.93 8.36
N GLY A 119 -9.62 -13.70 9.49
CA GLY A 119 -9.08 -14.76 10.35
C GLY A 119 -7.83 -15.44 9.79
N LEU A 120 -7.34 -15.00 8.61
CA LEU A 120 -6.13 -15.54 8.00
C LEU A 120 -4.87 -14.84 8.53
N PRO A 121 -3.71 -15.54 8.56
CA PRO A 121 -2.45 -14.98 9.02
C PRO A 121 -1.80 -14.10 7.93
N ILE A 122 -2.44 -13.04 7.53
CA ILE A 122 -1.99 -12.08 6.52
C ILE A 122 -2.04 -10.66 7.07
N GLY A 123 -0.95 -9.94 6.90
CA GLY A 123 -0.82 -8.53 7.24
C GLY A 123 -1.44 -7.62 6.18
N GLY A 124 -1.19 -6.33 6.28
CA GLY A 124 -1.72 -5.31 5.37
C GLY A 124 -0.64 -4.57 4.62
N GLY A 125 -0.82 -4.47 3.31
CA GLY A 125 0.00 -3.66 2.42
C GLY A 125 -0.81 -3.14 1.24
N LYS A 126 -0.31 -2.11 0.59
CA LYS A 126 -0.92 -1.53 -0.60
C LYS A 126 0.16 -0.93 -1.50
N GLY A 127 -0.08 -0.94 -2.79
CA GLY A 127 0.83 -0.31 -3.74
C GLY A 127 0.11 0.25 -4.95
N GLY A 128 0.88 0.76 -5.88
CA GLY A 128 0.35 1.28 -7.12
C GLY A 128 1.27 2.30 -7.80
N SER A 129 0.70 2.98 -8.76
CA SER A 129 1.38 4.01 -9.54
C SER A 129 0.37 5.02 -10.09
N ASP A 130 0.85 6.22 -10.38
CA ASP A 130 0.13 7.24 -11.13
C ASP A 130 0.02 6.92 -12.64
N PHE A 131 0.49 5.77 -13.07
CA PHE A 131 0.33 5.26 -14.42
C PHE A 131 -1.14 4.98 -14.75
N ASP A 132 -1.61 5.48 -15.90
CA ASP A 132 -2.95 5.20 -16.42
C ASP A 132 -2.88 4.13 -17.52
N PRO A 133 -3.38 2.90 -17.30
CA PRO A 133 -3.39 1.87 -18.32
C PRO A 133 -4.44 2.09 -19.43
N LYS A 134 -5.39 3.01 -19.23
CA LYS A 134 -6.44 3.27 -20.23
C LYS A 134 -5.85 3.87 -21.50
N GLY A 135 -6.26 3.32 -22.65
CA GLY A 135 -5.82 3.79 -23.97
C GLY A 135 -4.38 3.47 -24.33
N LYS A 136 -3.67 2.70 -23.50
CA LYS A 136 -2.32 2.23 -23.77
C LYS A 136 -2.33 0.87 -24.47
N SER A 137 -1.35 0.63 -25.34
CA SER A 137 -1.18 -0.66 -25.97
C SER A 137 -0.71 -1.72 -24.96
N ASP A 138 -0.89 -3.01 -25.31
CA ASP A 138 -0.37 -4.11 -24.48
C ASP A 138 1.15 -4.03 -24.32
N ARG A 139 1.86 -3.53 -25.33
CA ARG A 139 3.31 -3.33 -25.29
C ARG A 139 3.70 -2.25 -24.28
N GLU A 140 2.99 -1.13 -24.25
CA GLU A 140 3.20 -0.04 -23.30
C GLU A 140 2.90 -0.49 -21.87
N VAL A 141 1.77 -1.16 -21.66
CA VAL A 141 1.41 -1.70 -20.35
C VAL A 141 2.43 -2.73 -19.86
N MET A 142 2.90 -3.62 -20.76
CA MET A 142 3.94 -4.58 -20.42
C MET A 142 5.26 -3.89 -20.07
N ALA A 143 5.68 -2.88 -20.84
CA ALA A 143 6.89 -2.12 -20.55
C ALA A 143 6.85 -1.45 -19.18
N PHE A 144 5.71 -0.82 -18.85
CA PHE A 144 5.48 -0.25 -17.51
C PHE A 144 5.54 -1.33 -16.43
N CYS A 145 4.79 -2.42 -16.56
CA CYS A 145 4.74 -3.49 -15.55
C CYS A 145 6.12 -4.13 -15.30
N GLN A 146 6.90 -4.34 -16.35
CA GLN A 146 8.25 -4.89 -16.23
C GLN A 146 9.18 -3.92 -15.47
N SER A 147 9.13 -2.64 -15.80
CA SER A 147 9.91 -1.61 -15.09
C SER A 147 9.50 -1.49 -13.63
N PHE A 148 8.19 -1.48 -13.35
CA PHE A 148 7.65 -1.42 -11.99
C PHE A 148 8.14 -2.59 -11.13
N ILE A 149 8.07 -3.82 -11.63
CA ILE A 149 8.52 -5.01 -10.91
C ILE A 149 10.05 -5.07 -10.80
N THR A 150 10.79 -4.51 -11.75
CA THR A 150 12.26 -4.46 -11.65
C THR A 150 12.73 -3.76 -10.37
N GLU A 151 12.00 -2.77 -9.89
CA GLU A 151 12.27 -2.17 -8.59
C GLU A 151 11.60 -2.89 -7.43
N LEU A 152 10.33 -3.25 -7.59
CA LEU A 152 9.55 -3.80 -6.49
C LEU A 152 9.95 -5.23 -6.08
N HIS A 153 10.48 -6.06 -7.00
CA HIS A 153 10.79 -7.48 -6.72
C HIS A 153 11.71 -7.68 -5.50
N LYS A 154 12.54 -6.71 -5.19
CA LYS A 154 13.47 -6.75 -4.04
C LYS A 154 12.77 -6.82 -2.69
N TYR A 155 11.51 -6.46 -2.64
CA TYR A 155 10.74 -6.24 -1.40
C TYR A 155 9.52 -7.14 -1.28
N ILE A 156 9.20 -7.93 -2.30
CA ILE A 156 8.02 -8.80 -2.36
C ILE A 156 8.42 -10.27 -2.44
N GLY A 157 7.50 -11.13 -2.07
CA GLY A 157 7.70 -12.60 -2.08
C GLY A 157 6.58 -13.29 -1.34
N ALA A 158 6.47 -14.60 -1.52
CA ALA A 158 5.37 -15.42 -0.98
C ALA A 158 5.20 -15.30 0.54
N ASP A 159 6.32 -15.18 1.26
CA ASP A 159 6.34 -15.14 2.72
C ASP A 159 6.65 -13.73 3.29
N THR A 160 6.77 -12.73 2.42
CA THR A 160 7.13 -11.35 2.82
C THR A 160 6.02 -10.37 2.51
N ASP A 161 5.68 -10.24 1.22
CA ASP A 161 4.70 -9.27 0.73
C ASP A 161 4.09 -9.78 -0.57
N VAL A 162 2.78 -9.97 -0.59
CA VAL A 162 2.06 -10.55 -1.73
C VAL A 162 1.14 -9.51 -2.36
N PRO A 163 1.54 -8.89 -3.47
CA PRO A 163 0.68 -8.00 -4.25
C PRO A 163 -0.52 -8.73 -4.87
N ALA A 164 -1.56 -7.96 -5.21
CA ALA A 164 -2.76 -8.46 -5.87
C ALA A 164 -3.32 -7.41 -6.83
N GLY A 165 -4.40 -7.76 -7.54
CA GLY A 165 -5.14 -6.82 -8.38
C GLY A 165 -5.90 -5.76 -7.58
N ASP A 166 -6.14 -4.62 -8.21
CA ASP A 166 -6.94 -3.49 -7.74
C ASP A 166 -7.40 -2.67 -8.96
N ILE A 167 -7.88 -1.44 -8.78
CA ILE A 167 -8.25 -0.55 -9.90
C ILE A 167 -7.07 -0.43 -10.89
N GLY A 168 -7.35 -0.65 -12.17
CA GLY A 168 -6.37 -0.58 -13.26
C GLY A 168 -5.39 -1.77 -13.33
N THR A 169 -5.51 -2.76 -12.46
CA THR A 169 -4.63 -3.93 -12.42
C THR A 169 -5.44 -5.22 -12.43
N GLY A 170 -5.65 -5.74 -13.62
CA GLY A 170 -6.35 -7.01 -13.85
C GLY A 170 -5.37 -8.16 -14.16
N ALA A 171 -5.91 -9.25 -14.70
CA ALA A 171 -5.15 -10.45 -15.03
C ALA A 171 -4.00 -10.20 -16.01
N ARG A 172 -4.19 -9.30 -16.99
CA ARG A 172 -3.17 -8.91 -17.96
C ARG A 172 -1.96 -8.27 -17.26
N GLU A 173 -2.19 -7.26 -16.45
CA GLU A 173 -1.13 -6.54 -15.72
C GLU A 173 -0.41 -7.47 -14.75
N ILE A 174 -1.15 -8.28 -14.00
CA ILE A 174 -0.57 -9.28 -13.09
C ILE A 174 0.27 -10.30 -13.85
N GLY A 175 -0.18 -10.74 -15.04
CA GLY A 175 0.58 -11.64 -15.89
C GLY A 175 1.94 -11.04 -16.31
N PHE A 176 1.95 -9.79 -16.75
CA PHE A 176 3.19 -9.08 -17.10
C PHE A 176 4.12 -8.90 -15.90
N MET A 177 3.56 -8.53 -14.74
CA MET A 177 4.33 -8.36 -13.50
C MET A 177 4.92 -9.69 -13.02
N TYR A 178 4.13 -10.75 -13.01
CA TYR A 178 4.58 -12.07 -12.58
C TYR A 178 5.65 -12.65 -13.51
N GLY A 179 5.49 -12.49 -14.82
CA GLY A 179 6.51 -12.90 -15.77
C GLY A 179 7.86 -12.22 -15.54
N GLN A 180 7.85 -10.92 -15.26
CA GLN A 180 9.07 -10.19 -14.93
C GLN A 180 9.65 -10.61 -13.56
N TYR A 181 8.81 -10.82 -12.57
CA TYR A 181 9.23 -11.32 -11.25
C TYR A 181 9.98 -12.66 -11.39
N LYS A 182 9.42 -13.61 -12.15
CA LYS A 182 10.08 -14.90 -12.41
C LYS A 182 11.44 -14.76 -13.09
N ARG A 183 11.56 -13.85 -14.06
CA ARG A 183 12.85 -13.60 -14.72
C ARG A 183 13.91 -13.09 -13.77
N LEU A 184 13.53 -12.21 -12.83
CA LEU A 184 14.46 -11.57 -11.90
C LEU A 184 14.85 -12.49 -10.73
N THR A 185 13.92 -13.30 -10.26
CA THR A 185 14.12 -14.17 -9.07
C THR A 185 14.57 -15.57 -9.43
N GLY A 186 14.37 -16.03 -10.66
CA GLY A 186 14.73 -17.39 -11.08
C GLY A 186 13.77 -18.48 -10.58
N LEU A 187 12.58 -18.11 -10.10
CA LEU A 187 11.57 -19.02 -9.55
C LEU A 187 10.66 -19.60 -10.65
#